data_804b1447253ba504316e678c2d89e5dd
#
_entry.id   804b1447253ba504316e678c2d89e5dd
#
_cell.length_a   1.000
_cell.length_b   1.000
_cell.length_c   1.000
_cell.angle_alpha   90.00
_cell.angle_beta   90.00
_cell.angle_gamma   90.00
#
_symmetry.space_group_name_H-M   'P 1'
#
loop_
_entity.id
_entity.type
_entity.pdbx_description
1 polymer ?
#
loop_
_entity_poly.entity_id
_entity_poly.type
_entity_poly.pdbx_seq_one_letter_code
_entity_poly.pdbx_strand_id
1 'polypeptide(L)'
;RVDEYTKKLADFLTKNCKEEPICEVQNMLDFVTRIPYKINDGIAKNPRRVVEQNFGDCDDKSNLLISLLKTKGYEAYFVLVPNHIFVIINLEENIDKKALYVNHKRFYILESTATNSKIGFPLKYQFEEIEAIVDPFINKKLVVSKIEYK
;
A
#
# COMPACT_ATOMS: atom_id res chain seq x y z
N ARG A 1 9.63 2.85 10.98
CA ARG A 1 8.93 2.76 9.69
C ARG A 1 9.68 3.44 8.56
N VAL A 2 9.65 4.78 8.52
CA VAL A 2 10.43 5.51 7.53
C VAL A 2 11.82 5.74 8.15
N ASP A 3 12.72 4.82 7.90
CA ASP A 3 14.08 4.87 8.41
C ASP A 3 15.07 4.90 7.24
N GLU A 4 16.34 4.93 7.56
CA GLU A 4 17.39 5.00 6.55
C GLU A 4 17.38 3.81 5.62
N TYR A 5 17.10 2.62 6.15
CA TYR A 5 17.02 1.41 5.34
C TYR A 5 15.89 1.49 4.32
N THR A 6 14.69 1.87 4.76
CA THR A 6 13.51 1.99 3.91
C THR A 6 13.73 3.07 2.83
N LYS A 7 14.33 4.18 3.23
CA LYS A 7 14.65 5.25 2.29
C LYS A 7 15.59 4.79 1.19
N LYS A 8 16.67 4.11 1.56
CA LYS A 8 17.63 3.59 0.57
C LYS A 8 16.99 2.57 -0.36
N LEU A 9 16.14 1.70 0.17
CA LEU A 9 15.44 0.73 -0.64
C LEU A 9 14.48 1.40 -1.62
N ALA A 10 13.69 2.37 -1.15
CA ALA A 10 12.76 3.10 -2.01
C ALA A 10 13.52 3.85 -3.12
N ASP A 11 14.62 4.50 -2.79
CA ASP A 11 15.44 5.20 -3.77
C ASP A 11 16.02 4.24 -4.81
N PHE A 12 16.46 3.07 -4.38
CA PHE A 12 16.98 2.04 -5.28
C PHE A 12 15.89 1.54 -6.24
N LEU A 13 14.69 1.26 -5.72
CA LEU A 13 13.59 0.73 -6.52
C LEU A 13 13.07 1.74 -7.55
N THR A 14 13.23 3.02 -7.28
CA THR A 14 12.68 4.09 -8.13
C THR A 14 13.75 4.82 -8.94
N LYS A 15 15.00 4.39 -8.88
CA LYS A 15 16.14 5.14 -9.44
C LYS A 15 16.04 5.42 -10.93
N ASN A 16 15.37 4.55 -11.68
CA ASN A 16 15.25 4.70 -13.13
C ASN A 16 13.92 5.30 -13.57
N CYS A 17 13.08 5.73 -12.64
CA CYS A 17 11.75 6.26 -12.96
C CYS A 17 11.73 7.74 -13.29
N LYS A 18 12.83 8.48 -13.05
CA LYS A 18 12.92 9.93 -13.31
C LYS A 18 11.77 10.70 -12.64
N GLU A 19 11.48 10.33 -11.39
CA GLU A 19 10.43 10.97 -10.58
C GLU A 19 9.02 10.84 -11.14
N GLU A 20 8.80 9.89 -12.07
CA GLU A 20 7.49 9.65 -12.65
C GLU A 20 6.68 8.76 -11.69
N PRO A 21 5.54 9.25 -11.13
CA PRO A 21 4.84 8.56 -10.04
C PRO A 21 4.33 7.17 -10.37
N ILE A 22 3.76 6.95 -11.54
CA ILE A 22 3.24 5.62 -11.89
C ILE A 22 4.37 4.60 -11.91
N CYS A 23 5.51 4.96 -12.50
CA CYS A 23 6.69 4.10 -12.51
C CYS A 23 7.16 3.80 -11.10
N GLU A 24 7.29 4.83 -10.25
CA GLU A 24 7.77 4.66 -8.89
C GLU A 24 6.87 3.74 -8.08
N VAL A 25 5.58 4.01 -8.10
CA VAL A 25 4.61 3.23 -7.32
C VAL A 25 4.55 1.79 -7.81
N GLN A 26 4.51 1.59 -9.14
CA GLN A 26 4.46 0.23 -9.68
C GLN A 26 5.73 -0.56 -9.34
N ASN A 27 6.90 0.06 -9.40
CA ASN A 27 8.15 -0.62 -9.05
C ASN A 27 8.18 -1.03 -7.58
N MET A 28 7.72 -0.17 -6.68
CA MET A 28 7.64 -0.50 -5.26
C MET A 28 6.61 -1.62 -5.00
N LEU A 29 5.46 -1.54 -5.66
CA LEU A 29 4.42 -2.57 -5.57
C LEU A 29 4.96 -3.91 -6.09
N ASP A 30 5.62 -3.92 -7.24
CA ASP A 30 6.19 -5.14 -7.83
C ASP A 30 7.18 -5.81 -6.89
N PHE A 31 8.04 -5.02 -6.27
CA PHE A 31 9.02 -5.54 -5.31
C PHE A 31 8.32 -6.27 -4.16
N VAL A 32 7.32 -5.63 -3.58
CA VAL A 32 6.61 -6.19 -2.42
C VAL A 32 5.78 -7.41 -2.82
N THR A 33 5.11 -7.38 -3.97
CA THR A 33 4.30 -8.53 -4.40
C THR A 33 5.13 -9.79 -4.66
N ARG A 34 6.42 -9.64 -5.02
CA ARG A 34 7.32 -10.77 -5.24
C ARG A 34 7.79 -11.45 -3.97
N ILE A 35 7.64 -10.80 -2.82
CA ILE A 35 7.97 -11.41 -1.53
C ILE A 35 6.94 -12.51 -1.25
N PRO A 36 7.38 -13.75 -0.97
CA PRO A 36 6.45 -14.86 -0.75
C PRO A 36 5.48 -14.59 0.40
N TYR A 37 4.22 -14.92 0.18
CA TYR A 37 3.20 -14.82 1.21
C TYR A 37 3.33 -15.99 2.18
N LYS A 38 3.41 -15.69 3.48
CA LYS A 38 3.45 -16.70 4.52
C LYS A 38 2.85 -16.12 5.79
N ILE A 39 1.91 -16.85 6.39
CA ILE A 39 1.26 -16.41 7.62
C ILE A 39 2.29 -16.22 8.73
N ASN A 40 2.19 -15.11 9.42
CA ASN A 40 3.03 -14.75 10.55
C ASN A 40 2.14 -14.68 11.80
N ASP A 41 2.40 -15.55 12.77
CA ASP A 41 1.58 -15.68 13.97
C ASP A 41 1.90 -14.65 15.06
N GLY A 42 2.65 -13.64 14.75
CA GLY A 42 3.06 -12.65 15.72
C GLY A 42 2.67 -11.25 15.35
N ILE A 43 3.38 -10.29 15.94
CA ILE A 43 3.26 -8.88 15.63
C ILE A 43 3.78 -8.65 14.22
N ALA A 44 3.14 -7.74 13.49
CA ALA A 44 3.60 -7.37 12.15
C ALA A 44 5.08 -6.96 12.17
N LYS A 45 5.83 -7.50 11.22
CA LYS A 45 7.27 -7.27 11.13
C LYS A 45 7.56 -5.88 10.57
N ASN A 46 8.69 -5.29 11.01
CA ASN A 46 9.14 -4.05 10.40
C ASN A 46 9.61 -4.29 8.96
N PRO A 47 9.69 -3.23 8.12
CA PRO A 47 10.02 -3.39 6.70
C PRO A 47 11.33 -4.12 6.44
N ARG A 48 12.38 -3.79 7.17
CA ARG A 48 13.69 -4.43 6.98
C ARG A 48 13.62 -5.92 7.20
N ARG A 49 12.91 -6.35 8.25
CA ARG A 49 12.79 -7.77 8.59
C ARG A 49 12.06 -8.55 7.51
N VAL A 50 11.00 -7.94 6.93
CA VAL A 50 10.26 -8.56 5.82
C VAL A 50 11.19 -8.83 4.65
N VAL A 51 12.01 -7.84 4.29
CA VAL A 51 12.96 -7.98 3.17
C VAL A 51 14.02 -9.02 3.49
N GLU A 52 14.61 -8.95 4.67
CA GLU A 52 15.71 -9.86 5.05
C GLU A 52 15.25 -11.31 5.15
N GLN A 53 14.07 -11.56 5.71
CA GLN A 53 13.51 -12.90 5.82
C GLN A 53 12.87 -13.39 4.53
N ASN A 54 12.51 -12.48 3.65
CA ASN A 54 11.90 -12.75 2.35
C ASN A 54 10.60 -13.55 2.46
N PHE A 55 9.75 -13.16 3.40
CA PHE A 55 8.36 -13.64 3.50
C PHE A 55 7.55 -12.72 4.39
N GLY A 56 6.24 -12.75 4.24
CA GLY A 56 5.33 -12.02 5.10
C GLY A 56 3.87 -12.26 4.74
N ASP A 57 2.97 -11.93 5.66
CA ASP A 57 1.53 -11.95 5.43
C ASP A 57 1.03 -10.58 4.96
N CYS A 58 -0.30 -10.37 4.94
CA CYS A 58 -0.86 -9.11 4.45
C CYS A 58 -0.43 -7.92 5.30
N ASP A 59 -0.34 -8.09 6.62
CA ASP A 59 0.11 -7.02 7.52
C ASP A 59 1.55 -6.65 7.24
N ASP A 60 2.41 -7.64 7.12
CA ASP A 60 3.84 -7.45 6.90
C ASP A 60 4.12 -6.77 5.56
N LYS A 61 3.49 -7.31 4.51
CA LYS A 61 3.71 -6.80 3.15
C LYS A 61 3.09 -5.41 2.97
N SER A 62 1.91 -5.18 3.53
CA SER A 62 1.29 -3.86 3.48
C SER A 62 2.11 -2.82 4.25
N ASN A 63 2.67 -3.22 5.40
CA ASN A 63 3.53 -2.31 6.17
C ASN A 63 4.80 -1.94 5.40
N LEU A 64 5.43 -2.91 4.75
CA LEU A 64 6.59 -2.62 3.89
C LEU A 64 6.20 -1.67 2.76
N LEU A 65 5.13 -1.98 2.04
CA LEU A 65 4.69 -1.16 0.92
C LEU A 65 4.39 0.28 1.34
N ILE A 66 3.59 0.48 2.39
CA ILE A 66 3.20 1.83 2.80
C ILE A 66 4.41 2.62 3.31
N SER A 67 5.38 1.94 3.93
CA SER A 67 6.61 2.60 4.38
C SER A 67 7.45 3.09 3.21
N LEU A 68 7.56 2.29 2.16
CA LEU A 68 8.25 2.70 0.92
C LEU A 68 7.54 3.90 0.28
N LEU A 69 6.22 3.85 0.17
CA LEU A 69 5.43 4.94 -0.42
C LEU A 69 5.57 6.23 0.36
N LYS A 70 5.49 6.16 1.68
CA LYS A 70 5.61 7.34 2.54
C LYS A 70 6.99 7.97 2.44
N THR A 71 8.03 7.16 2.35
CA THR A 71 9.39 7.69 2.23
C THR A 71 9.60 8.46 0.93
N LYS A 72 8.80 8.16 -0.10
CA LYS A 72 8.81 8.90 -1.38
C LYS A 72 7.80 10.07 -1.39
N GLY A 73 7.13 10.32 -0.27
CA GLY A 73 6.25 11.47 -0.13
C GLY A 73 4.81 11.24 -0.60
N TYR A 74 4.42 10.01 -0.87
CA TYR A 74 3.05 9.72 -1.30
C TYR A 74 2.07 9.69 -0.14
N GLU A 75 0.86 10.14 -0.38
CA GLU A 75 -0.24 10.01 0.58
C GLU A 75 -0.88 8.64 0.41
N ALA A 76 -0.80 7.82 1.44
CA ALA A 76 -1.29 6.45 1.41
C ALA A 76 -1.85 6.05 2.77
N TYR A 77 -2.80 5.12 2.76
CA TYR A 77 -3.47 4.63 3.95
C TYR A 77 -3.67 3.13 3.89
N PHE A 78 -3.84 2.50 5.06
CA PHE A 78 -4.33 1.14 5.15
C PHE A 78 -5.86 1.14 5.06
N VAL A 79 -6.40 0.13 4.40
CA VAL A 79 -7.83 -0.18 4.47
C VAL A 79 -7.97 -1.53 5.19
N LEU A 80 -8.71 -1.53 6.29
CA LEU A 80 -8.94 -2.72 7.09
C LEU A 80 -10.30 -3.32 6.73
N VAL A 81 -10.28 -4.57 6.34
CA VAL A 81 -11.47 -5.36 6.04
C VAL A 81 -11.38 -6.67 6.83
N PRO A 82 -12.44 -7.50 6.89
CA PRO A 82 -12.34 -8.75 7.64
C PRO A 82 -11.19 -9.63 7.16
N ASN A 83 -10.27 -9.94 8.07
CA ASN A 83 -9.13 -10.83 7.86
C ASN A 83 -8.13 -10.36 6.78
N HIS A 84 -8.13 -9.07 6.43
CA HIS A 84 -7.23 -8.57 5.40
C HIS A 84 -6.93 -7.08 5.55
N ILE A 85 -5.78 -6.68 5.03
CA ILE A 85 -5.36 -5.28 4.91
C ILE A 85 -4.87 -5.07 3.49
N PHE A 86 -5.29 -3.97 2.86
CA PHE A 86 -4.65 -3.50 1.63
C PHE A 86 -4.33 -2.01 1.75
N VAL A 87 -3.66 -1.48 0.75
CA VAL A 87 -3.18 -0.10 0.73
C VAL A 87 -3.93 0.68 -0.33
N ILE A 88 -4.21 1.95 -0.07
CA ILE A 88 -4.70 2.88 -1.06
C ILE A 88 -3.75 4.06 -1.17
N ILE A 89 -3.62 4.59 -2.39
CA ILE A 89 -2.68 5.68 -2.67
C ILE A 89 -3.36 6.78 -3.49
N ASN A 90 -3.10 8.02 -3.09
CA ASN A 90 -3.53 9.17 -3.87
C ASN A 90 -2.49 9.45 -4.95
N LEU A 91 -2.92 9.40 -6.20
CA LEU A 91 -2.11 9.79 -7.35
C LEU A 91 -2.89 10.79 -8.17
N GLU A 92 -2.22 11.86 -8.60
CA GLU A 92 -2.84 12.86 -9.47
C GLU A 92 -2.97 12.37 -10.89
N GLU A 93 -2.06 11.49 -11.32
CA GLU A 93 -2.09 10.89 -12.65
C GLU A 93 -3.35 10.08 -12.85
N ASN A 94 -3.97 10.26 -14.01
CA ASN A 94 -5.17 9.51 -14.36
C ASN A 94 -4.79 8.16 -14.94
N ILE A 95 -5.18 7.10 -14.23
CA ILE A 95 -4.97 5.72 -14.68
C ILE A 95 -6.34 5.20 -15.14
N ASP A 96 -6.36 4.46 -16.24
CA ASP A 96 -7.62 3.90 -16.76
C ASP A 96 -8.05 2.69 -15.91
N LYS A 97 -8.37 2.99 -14.66
CA LYS A 97 -8.83 2.04 -13.65
C LYS A 97 -9.82 2.72 -12.73
N LYS A 98 -10.74 1.93 -12.17
CA LYS A 98 -11.62 2.42 -11.12
C LYS A 98 -10.81 2.73 -9.86
N ALA A 99 -11.28 3.68 -9.09
CA ALA A 99 -10.62 4.12 -7.87
C ALA A 99 -11.63 4.26 -6.73
N LEU A 100 -11.11 4.17 -5.53
CA LEU A 100 -11.88 4.41 -4.31
C LEU A 100 -11.81 5.91 -4.02
N TYR A 101 -12.96 6.56 -3.95
CA TYR A 101 -13.05 7.98 -3.59
C TYR A 101 -13.46 8.08 -2.13
N VAL A 102 -12.56 8.59 -1.33
CA VAL A 102 -12.79 8.80 0.10
C VAL A 102 -12.88 10.30 0.34
N ASN A 103 -14.04 10.75 0.81
CA ASN A 103 -14.30 12.18 1.01
C ASN A 103 -13.96 12.99 -0.25
N HIS A 104 -14.36 12.47 -1.42
CA HIS A 104 -14.15 13.07 -2.75
C HIS A 104 -12.69 13.08 -3.23
N LYS A 105 -11.79 12.43 -2.52
CA LYS A 105 -10.38 12.31 -2.92
C LYS A 105 -10.13 10.94 -3.51
N ARG A 106 -9.46 10.89 -4.67
CA ARG A 106 -9.23 9.64 -5.41
C ARG A 106 -8.05 8.87 -4.86
N PHE A 107 -8.28 7.58 -4.60
CA PHE A 107 -7.23 6.65 -4.21
C PHE A 107 -7.31 5.39 -5.05
N TYR A 108 -6.18 4.97 -5.61
CA TYR A 108 -6.08 3.68 -6.30
C TYR A 108 -5.72 2.59 -5.30
N ILE A 109 -6.30 1.41 -5.50
CA ILE A 109 -6.04 0.27 -4.62
C ILE A 109 -4.74 -0.40 -5.02
N LEU A 110 -3.93 -0.73 -4.01
CA LEU A 110 -2.69 -1.47 -4.16
C LEU A 110 -2.81 -2.75 -3.33
N GLU A 111 -2.78 -3.91 -3.99
CA GLU A 111 -2.90 -5.20 -3.31
C GLU A 111 -1.53 -5.88 -3.28
N SER A 112 -0.87 -5.88 -2.13
CA SER A 112 0.50 -6.38 -2.00
C SER A 112 0.59 -7.91 -2.00
N THR A 113 -0.51 -8.61 -1.78
CA THR A 113 -0.52 -10.08 -1.69
C THR A 113 -0.89 -10.78 -2.99
N ALA A 114 -1.39 -10.05 -3.99
CA ALA A 114 -1.78 -10.63 -5.27
C ALA A 114 -0.57 -10.73 -6.21
N THR A 115 -0.47 -11.84 -6.93
CA THR A 115 0.58 -12.03 -7.93
C THR A 115 0.36 -11.08 -9.10
N ASN A 116 1.45 -10.44 -9.57
CA ASN A 116 1.41 -9.51 -10.70
C ASN A 116 0.41 -8.37 -10.51
N SER A 117 0.25 -7.92 -9.27
CA SER A 117 -0.67 -6.86 -8.94
C SER A 117 -0.28 -5.54 -9.60
N LYS A 118 -1.28 -4.83 -10.13
CA LYS A 118 -1.09 -3.53 -10.77
C LYS A 118 -1.78 -2.45 -9.98
N ILE A 119 -1.31 -1.20 -10.13
CA ILE A 119 -1.98 -0.05 -9.53
C ILE A 119 -3.43 -0.03 -10.03
N GLY A 120 -4.37 0.14 -9.08
CA GLY A 120 -5.79 0.11 -9.43
C GLY A 120 -6.38 -1.29 -9.38
N PHE A 121 -5.86 -2.13 -8.49
CA PHE A 121 -6.44 -3.45 -8.24
C PHE A 121 -7.92 -3.32 -7.94
N PRO A 122 -8.80 -4.23 -8.43
CA PRO A 122 -10.23 -4.11 -8.21
C PRO A 122 -10.64 -4.22 -6.73
N LEU A 123 -11.64 -3.45 -6.35
CA LEU A 123 -12.23 -3.57 -5.01
C LEU A 123 -13.01 -4.89 -4.94
N LYS A 124 -12.67 -5.73 -3.97
CA LYS A 124 -13.27 -7.06 -3.77
C LYS A 124 -14.22 -7.13 -2.58
N TYR A 125 -14.51 -5.99 -1.96
CA TYR A 125 -15.26 -5.92 -0.72
C TYR A 125 -16.44 -4.96 -0.86
N GLN A 126 -17.50 -5.20 -0.09
CA GLN A 126 -18.58 -4.24 0.04
C GLN A 126 -18.13 -3.09 0.94
N PHE A 127 -18.70 -1.90 0.79
CA PHE A 127 -18.35 -0.77 1.63
C PHE A 127 -18.57 -1.07 3.12
N GLU A 128 -19.62 -1.86 3.43
CA GLU A 128 -19.95 -2.23 4.81
C GLU A 128 -18.85 -3.08 5.45
N GLU A 129 -18.02 -3.74 4.64
CA GLU A 129 -16.91 -4.55 5.15
C GLU A 129 -15.68 -3.72 5.50
N ILE A 130 -15.64 -2.45 5.08
CA ILE A 130 -14.52 -1.58 5.41
C ILE A 130 -14.64 -1.16 6.87
N GLU A 131 -13.76 -1.69 7.71
CA GLU A 131 -13.78 -1.43 9.14
C GLU A 131 -13.15 -0.09 9.50
N ALA A 132 -12.08 0.27 8.80
CA ALA A 132 -11.37 1.52 9.02
C ALA A 132 -10.42 1.82 7.86
N ILE A 133 -10.14 3.11 7.67
CA ILE A 133 -9.06 3.60 6.83
C ILE A 133 -8.09 4.31 7.78
N VAL A 134 -6.85 3.86 7.83
CA VAL A 134 -5.91 4.22 8.89
C VAL A 134 -4.60 4.75 8.32
N ASP A 135 -4.11 5.83 8.93
CA ASP A 135 -2.72 6.25 8.73
C ASP A 135 -1.87 5.60 9.83
N PRO A 136 -1.06 4.59 9.49
CA PRO A 136 -0.32 3.87 10.53
C PRO A 136 0.85 4.67 11.12
N PHE A 137 1.27 5.75 10.46
CA PHE A 137 2.42 6.54 10.92
C PHE A 137 2.05 7.45 12.08
N ILE A 138 0.80 7.90 12.12
CA ILE A 138 0.28 8.71 13.23
C ILE A 138 -0.79 7.95 14.03
N ASN A 139 -0.99 6.68 13.70
CA ASN A 139 -1.95 5.79 14.37
C ASN A 139 -3.34 6.42 14.46
N LYS A 140 -3.83 6.94 13.33
CA LYS A 140 -5.07 7.68 13.28
C LYS A 140 -6.01 7.13 12.21
N LYS A 141 -7.29 6.96 12.57
CA LYS A 141 -8.33 6.59 11.62
C LYS A 141 -8.81 7.82 10.88
N LEU A 142 -9.02 7.68 9.57
CA LEU A 142 -9.67 8.71 8.77
C LEU A 142 -11.16 8.77 9.12
N VAL A 143 -11.69 9.98 9.22
CA VAL A 143 -13.14 10.16 9.32
C VAL A 143 -13.70 10.11 7.91
N VAL A 144 -14.48 9.07 7.62
CA VAL A 144 -15.05 8.89 6.28
C VAL A 144 -16.48 9.39 6.27
N SER A 145 -16.73 10.51 5.56
CA SER A 145 -18.07 11.05 5.38
C SER A 145 -18.73 10.53 4.11
N LYS A 146 -17.94 10.20 3.09
CA LYS A 146 -18.46 9.65 1.84
C LYS A 146 -17.42 8.73 1.23
N ILE A 147 -17.88 7.58 0.70
CA ILE A 147 -17.03 6.63 0.00
C ILE A 147 -17.74 6.19 -1.29
N GLU A 148 -16.99 6.18 -2.39
CA GLU A 148 -17.47 5.78 -3.71
C GLU A 148 -16.42 4.93 -4.40
N TYR A 149 -16.85 4.12 -5.34
CA TYR A 149 -15.92 3.33 -6.16
C TYR A 149 -16.34 3.48 -7.62
N LYS A 150 -15.53 4.17 -8.40
CA LYS A 150 -15.89 4.48 -9.78
C LYS A 150 -14.67 4.72 -10.68
#